data_479f50c937504439abb33fc3c12c577e
#
_entry.id   479f50c937504439abb33fc3c12c577e
#
_cell.length_a   1.000
_cell.length_b   1.000
_cell.length_c   1.000
_cell.angle_alpha   90.00
_cell.angle_beta   90.00
_cell.angle_gamma   90.00
#
_symmetry.space_group_name_H-M   'P 1'
#
loop_
_entity.id
_entity.type
_entity.pdbx_description
1 polymer ?
#
loop_
_entity_poly.entity_id
_entity_poly.type
_entity_poly.pdbx_seq_one_letter_code
_entity_poly.pdbx_strand_id
1 'polypeptide(L)'
;MRLILLILVFVSSLLLAGTTASAGISTKKQDILKLIGTTYAPNGKFAWIELNGEDYGWTREGERIDDYVIVSVEMGKIKLKLNGRVVKLILLPENAQSVN
;
A
#
# COMPACT_ATOMS: atom_id res chain seq x y z
N MET A 1 -26.29 2.11 -43.45
CA MET A 1 -24.91 2.25 -43.85
C MET A 1 -24.16 3.27 -43.03
N ARG A 2 -24.66 4.48 -42.95
CA ARG A 2 -23.99 5.50 -42.17
C ARG A 2 -23.87 5.16 -40.72
N LEU A 3 -24.90 4.55 -40.16
CA LEU A 3 -24.90 4.14 -38.77
C LEU A 3 -23.78 3.17 -38.47
N ILE A 4 -23.58 2.24 -39.41
CA ILE A 4 -22.53 1.24 -39.23
C ILE A 4 -21.15 1.86 -39.19
N LEU A 5 -20.93 2.84 -40.06
CA LEU A 5 -19.67 3.53 -40.06
C LEU A 5 -19.40 4.28 -38.78
N LEU A 6 -20.42 4.93 -38.28
CA LEU A 6 -20.30 5.65 -37.01
C LEU A 6 -19.96 4.73 -35.85
N ILE A 7 -20.58 3.56 -35.84
CA ILE A 7 -20.32 2.59 -34.80
C ILE A 7 -18.87 2.13 -34.85
N LEU A 8 -18.38 1.88 -36.02
CA LEU A 8 -17.00 1.45 -36.19
C LEU A 8 -16.00 2.47 -35.66
N VAL A 9 -16.26 3.73 -35.98
CA VAL A 9 -15.38 4.79 -35.51
C VAL A 9 -15.41 4.88 -33.99
N PHE A 10 -16.59 4.73 -33.43
CA PHE A 10 -16.77 4.80 -32.00
C PHE A 10 -15.99 3.69 -31.28
N VAL A 11 -16.05 2.50 -31.83
CA VAL A 11 -15.34 1.36 -31.25
C VAL A 11 -13.83 1.60 -31.29
N SER A 12 -13.35 2.17 -32.36
CA SER A 12 -11.92 2.49 -32.44
C SER A 12 -11.51 3.46 -31.38
N SER A 13 -12.33 4.45 -31.11
CA SER A 13 -12.02 5.43 -30.08
C SER A 13 -11.94 4.77 -28.71
N LEU A 14 -12.83 3.86 -28.44
CA LEU A 14 -12.81 3.15 -27.17
C LEU A 14 -11.53 2.36 -26.97
N LEU A 15 -11.08 1.70 -28.01
CA LEU A 15 -9.85 0.93 -27.93
C LEU A 15 -8.66 1.81 -27.59
N LEU A 16 -8.59 2.95 -28.26
CA LEU A 16 -7.50 3.88 -28.01
C LEU A 16 -7.54 4.39 -26.57
N ALA A 17 -8.72 4.71 -26.08
CA ALA A 17 -8.86 5.19 -24.73
C ALA A 17 -8.40 4.14 -23.72
N GLY A 18 -8.73 2.90 -23.96
CA GLY A 18 -8.29 1.82 -23.09
C GLY A 18 -6.78 1.70 -23.04
N THR A 19 -6.14 1.81 -24.19
CA THR A 19 -4.69 1.74 -24.26
C THR A 19 -4.05 2.89 -23.50
N THR A 20 -4.59 4.08 -23.65
CA THR A 20 -4.07 5.24 -22.95
C THR A 20 -4.17 5.08 -21.44
N ALA A 21 -5.28 4.55 -20.97
CA ALA A 21 -5.47 4.32 -19.55
C ALA A 21 -4.43 3.36 -19.01
N SER A 22 -4.10 2.33 -19.75
CA SER A 22 -3.07 1.40 -19.34
C SER A 22 -1.73 2.07 -19.15
N ALA A 23 -1.39 2.93 -20.04
CA ALA A 23 -0.11 3.62 -19.97
C ALA A 23 -0.02 4.49 -18.73
N GLY A 24 -1.15 5.05 -18.30
CA GLY A 24 -1.17 5.92 -17.13
C GLY A 24 -0.80 5.23 -15.84
N ILE A 25 -0.93 3.92 -15.78
CA ILE A 25 -0.65 3.18 -14.54
C ILE A 25 0.83 3.25 -14.16
N SER A 26 1.70 3.42 -15.13
CA SER A 26 3.12 3.43 -14.86
C SER A 26 3.58 4.59 -14.00
N THR A 27 2.75 5.59 -13.79
CA THR A 27 3.13 6.76 -12.99
C THR A 27 2.70 6.66 -11.54
N LYS A 28 2.31 5.49 -11.10
CA LYS A 28 1.83 5.30 -9.75
C LYS A 28 2.90 5.60 -8.71
N LYS A 29 2.52 6.31 -7.69
CA LYS A 29 3.42 6.63 -6.59
C LYS A 29 3.74 5.43 -5.73
N GLN A 30 4.91 5.46 -5.12
CA GLN A 30 5.33 4.44 -4.20
C GLN A 30 4.96 4.86 -2.77
N ASP A 31 4.40 3.94 -2.00
CA ASP A 31 4.03 4.23 -0.62
C ASP A 31 5.26 4.24 0.27
N ILE A 32 5.23 5.11 1.27
CA ILE A 32 6.28 5.19 2.28
C ILE A 32 5.70 4.73 3.60
N LEU A 33 6.13 3.56 4.04
CA LEU A 33 5.69 2.97 5.29
C LEU A 33 6.78 3.12 6.34
N LYS A 34 6.38 3.46 7.56
CA LYS A 34 7.32 3.62 8.65
C LYS A 34 6.78 2.94 9.90
N LEU A 35 7.61 2.11 10.51
CA LEU A 35 7.26 1.47 11.77
C LEU A 35 7.82 2.30 12.91
N ILE A 36 6.93 2.85 13.74
CA ILE A 36 7.30 3.72 14.84
C ILE A 36 7.60 2.92 16.09
N GLY A 37 6.84 1.86 16.32
CA GLY A 37 7.04 1.04 17.48
C GLY A 37 6.19 -0.21 17.47
N THR A 38 6.49 -1.12 18.39
CA THR A 38 5.69 -2.32 18.59
C THR A 38 5.48 -2.52 20.07
N THR A 39 4.36 -3.15 20.44
CA THR A 39 4.10 -3.45 21.83
C THR A 39 3.20 -4.67 21.94
N TYR A 40 3.34 -5.38 23.05
CA TYR A 40 2.51 -6.53 23.36
C TYR A 40 1.64 -6.17 24.55
N ALA A 41 0.36 -6.50 24.47
CA ALA A 41 -0.59 -6.25 25.53
C ALA A 41 -1.44 -7.50 25.73
N PRO A 42 -2.15 -7.61 26.86
CA PRO A 42 -2.99 -8.79 27.08
C PRO A 42 -4.03 -9.02 25.99
N ASN A 43 -4.48 -7.95 25.35
CA ASN A 43 -5.51 -8.05 24.33
C ASN A 43 -4.93 -8.11 22.91
N GLY A 44 -3.61 -8.23 22.75
CA GLY A 44 -3.05 -8.41 21.43
C GLY A 44 -1.68 -7.81 21.25
N LYS A 45 -1.18 -7.92 20.04
CA LYS A 45 0.09 -7.33 19.64
C LYS A 45 -0.20 -6.15 18.73
N PHE A 46 0.49 -5.04 18.98
CA PHE A 46 0.21 -3.79 18.29
C PHE A 46 1.45 -3.22 17.66
N ALA A 47 1.25 -2.54 16.55
CA ALA A 47 2.30 -1.82 15.83
C ALA A 47 1.84 -0.39 15.59
N TRP A 48 2.74 0.55 15.79
CA TRP A 48 2.46 1.95 15.49
C TRP A 48 3.06 2.23 14.12
N ILE A 49 2.18 2.55 13.17
CA ILE A 49 2.57 2.66 11.76
C ILE A 49 2.20 4.02 11.21
N GLU A 50 3.08 4.52 10.36
CA GLU A 50 2.86 5.75 9.62
C GLU A 50 2.91 5.40 8.13
N LEU A 51 1.94 5.87 7.39
CA LEU A 51 1.86 5.62 5.95
C LEU A 51 1.77 6.95 5.23
N ASN A 52 2.77 7.22 4.41
CA ASN A 52 2.83 8.47 3.63
C ASN A 52 2.66 9.72 4.49
N GLY A 53 3.28 9.68 5.68
CA GLY A 53 3.21 10.81 6.60
C GLY A 53 1.97 10.85 7.48
N GLU A 54 1.04 9.95 7.27
CA GLU A 54 -0.16 9.88 8.09
C GLU A 54 0.02 8.88 9.22
N ASP A 55 -0.24 9.31 10.44
CA ASP A 55 -0.05 8.51 11.65
C ASP A 55 -1.31 7.70 11.94
N TYR A 56 -1.18 6.38 11.93
CA TYR A 56 -2.30 5.49 12.20
C TYR A 56 -2.34 5.02 13.65
N GLY A 57 -1.33 5.37 14.44
CA GLY A 57 -1.28 4.98 15.85
C GLY A 57 -1.12 3.49 16.04
N TRP A 58 -1.54 3.00 17.21
CA TRP A 58 -1.43 1.59 17.53
C TRP A 58 -2.47 0.77 16.78
N THR A 59 -1.99 -0.14 15.97
CA THR A 59 -2.84 -0.98 15.11
C THR A 59 -2.55 -2.44 15.41
N ARG A 60 -3.60 -3.24 15.50
CA ARG A 60 -3.49 -4.63 15.92
C ARG A 60 -3.25 -5.59 14.76
N GLU A 61 -2.67 -6.75 15.06
CA GLU A 61 -2.61 -7.82 14.05
C GLU A 61 -4.00 -8.09 13.49
N GLY A 62 -4.08 -8.25 12.18
CA GLY A 62 -5.34 -8.50 11.51
C GLY A 62 -6.06 -7.25 11.05
N GLU A 63 -5.67 -6.10 11.55
CA GLU A 63 -6.30 -4.85 11.15
C GLU A 63 -5.73 -4.35 9.83
N ARG A 64 -6.44 -3.41 9.25
CA ARG A 64 -6.13 -2.89 7.94
C ARG A 64 -5.73 -1.43 8.03
N ILE A 65 -4.66 -1.08 7.31
CA ILE A 65 -4.24 0.30 7.14
C ILE A 65 -4.26 0.57 5.65
N ASP A 66 -5.22 1.39 5.20
CA ASP A 66 -5.42 1.62 3.79
C ASP A 66 -5.62 0.28 3.08
N ASP A 67 -4.75 -0.11 2.16
CA ASP A 67 -4.87 -1.39 1.48
C ASP A 67 -3.98 -2.47 2.09
N TYR A 68 -3.30 -2.16 3.18
CA TYR A 68 -2.40 -3.09 3.83
C TYR A 68 -3.08 -3.80 5.00
N VAL A 69 -2.86 -5.09 5.11
CA VAL A 69 -3.34 -5.87 6.25
C VAL A 69 -2.15 -6.24 7.11
N ILE A 70 -2.24 -6.02 8.41
CA ILE A 70 -1.16 -6.38 9.32
C ILE A 70 -1.24 -7.88 9.58
N VAL A 71 -0.28 -8.62 9.04
CA VAL A 71 -0.28 -10.08 9.13
C VAL A 71 0.29 -10.55 10.45
N SER A 72 1.40 -9.96 10.87
CA SER A 72 2.01 -10.35 12.14
C SER A 72 2.79 -9.20 12.73
N VAL A 73 2.82 -9.14 14.06
CA VAL A 73 3.57 -8.15 14.81
C VAL A 73 4.56 -8.90 15.70
N GLU A 74 5.85 -8.54 15.58
CA GLU A 74 6.90 -9.06 16.43
C GLU A 74 7.63 -7.89 17.04
N MET A 75 8.47 -8.16 18.02
CA MET A 75 9.25 -7.08 18.64
C MET A 75 10.15 -6.43 17.59
N GLY A 76 9.87 -5.17 17.28
CA GLY A 76 10.71 -4.40 16.38
C GLY A 76 10.51 -4.70 14.91
N LYS A 77 9.52 -5.50 14.54
CA LYS A 77 9.26 -5.75 13.13
C LYS A 77 7.85 -6.25 12.89
N ILE A 78 7.33 -5.99 11.72
CA ILE A 78 5.98 -6.43 11.35
C ILE A 78 5.98 -6.91 9.90
N LYS A 79 4.94 -7.69 9.60
CA LYS A 79 4.66 -8.09 8.23
C LYS A 79 3.30 -7.57 7.82
N LEU A 80 3.25 -6.98 6.64
CA LEU A 80 2.01 -6.47 6.07
C LEU A 80 1.76 -7.18 4.75
N LYS A 81 0.51 -7.18 4.32
CA LYS A 81 0.16 -7.80 3.06
C LYS A 81 -0.59 -6.80 2.20
N LEU A 82 -0.15 -6.67 0.96
CA LEU A 82 -0.80 -5.82 -0.03
C LEU A 82 -1.00 -6.63 -1.29
N ASN A 83 -2.25 -6.90 -1.64
CA ASN A 83 -2.60 -7.63 -2.86
C ASN A 83 -1.81 -8.94 -2.98
N GLY A 84 -1.74 -9.72 -1.90
CA GLY A 84 -1.04 -11.00 -1.91
C GLY A 84 0.46 -10.91 -1.73
N ARG A 85 1.01 -9.71 -1.72
CA ARG A 85 2.44 -9.50 -1.56
C ARG A 85 2.75 -9.13 -0.11
N VAL A 86 3.77 -9.76 0.44
CA VAL A 86 4.17 -9.52 1.83
C VAL A 86 5.26 -8.45 1.88
N VAL A 87 5.05 -7.46 2.74
CA VAL A 87 6.00 -6.38 2.98
C VAL A 87 6.45 -6.47 4.42
N LYS A 88 7.76 -6.45 4.63
CA LYS A 88 8.32 -6.51 5.97
C LYS A 88 8.86 -5.15 6.37
N LEU A 89 8.45 -4.67 7.55
CA LEU A 89 8.96 -3.42 8.10
C LEU A 89 9.74 -3.70 9.37
N ILE A 90 10.87 -3.04 9.51
CA ILE A 90 11.76 -3.21 10.66
C ILE A 90 11.90 -1.86 11.35
N LEU A 91 11.80 -1.89 12.68
CA LEU A 91 12.05 -0.72 13.48
C LEU A 91 13.54 -0.54 13.63
N LEU A 92 14.05 0.56 13.08
CA LEU A 92 15.47 0.82 13.16
C LEU A 92 15.84 1.43 14.52
N PRO A 93 16.93 0.98 15.12
CA PRO A 93 17.39 1.59 16.37
C PRO A 93 17.70 3.06 16.14
N GLU A 94 17.52 3.84 17.18
CA GLU A 94 17.81 5.26 17.12
C GLU A 94 19.26 5.53 16.72
N ASN A 95 20.15 4.68 17.15
CA ASN A 95 21.57 4.80 16.79
C ASN A 95 21.78 4.73 15.29
N ALA A 96 21.10 3.80 14.65
CA ALA A 96 21.21 3.61 13.20
C ALA A 96 20.69 4.82 12.46
N GLN A 97 19.68 5.47 13.00
CA GLN A 97 19.13 6.66 12.38
C GLN A 97 20.06 7.84 12.47
N SER A 98 20.74 7.98 13.57
CA SER A 98 21.60 9.12 13.79
C SER A 98 22.87 9.06 12.94
N VAL A 99 23.23 7.89 12.46
CA VAL A 99 24.40 7.73 11.61
C VAL A 99 24.14 8.33 10.23
N ASN A 100 22.92 8.34 9.82
CA ASN A 100 22.55 8.88 8.52
C ASN A 100 22.28 10.37 8.59
#